data_6238e32b5892fbf3bb9b019d5e188a4c
#
_entry.id   6238e32b5892fbf3bb9b019d5e188a4c
#
_cell.length_a   1.000
_cell.length_b   1.000
_cell.length_c   1.000
_cell.angle_alpha   90.00
_cell.angle_beta   90.00
_cell.angle_gamma   90.00
#
_symmetry.space_group_name_H-M   'P 1'
#
loop_
_entity.id
_entity.type
_entity.pdbx_description
1 polymer ?
#
loop_
_entity_poly.entity_id
_entity_poly.type
_entity_poly.pdbx_seq_one_letter_code
_entity_poly.pdbx_strand_id
1 'polypeptide(L)'
;MKKIHCLNAIASVGTDIFDENYELTDNINEADAIMVRSAAMGDMEFSKNLLAIARAGAGVNNIPLERCADAGIVVFNTPGANANGVKELVICGMLLAARDVVGGIEWTRSIKDSDTISKDVEKGKKNFAGGEIKGKKLGVIGLGAIGAEVANAAASLGLEVLGYDPYISVNSAWRLSRKIKHITDINEIFKDCDYITLHVPLTNDNKGMIGKDSIAEMKDGVVILNFARDLLVDDDEMEKALESGKVARYVTDFPNTKSAKMEKAIVIPHLGASTQESEDNCAVMAATELVDYLENGNIKNSVNFPSCDMGVCQVEGRVAILHKNVPNMIGQITSAFAKNGYNISDLTNKSKASRAYTLIDIESKASEKLVDELNAIDGVLKVRVIK
;
A
#
# COMPACT_ATOMS: atom_id res chain seq x y z
N MET A 1 30.44 -8.18 -2.35
CA MET A 1 29.17 -8.70 -2.85
C MET A 1 28.12 -8.53 -1.73
N LYS A 2 26.97 -7.92 -2.01
CA LYS A 2 25.89 -7.75 -1.04
C LYS A 2 25.03 -9.01 -0.98
N LYS A 3 24.63 -9.43 0.22
CA LYS A 3 23.85 -10.65 0.41
C LYS A 3 22.38 -10.32 0.65
N ILE A 4 21.50 -10.92 -0.17
CA ILE A 4 20.04 -10.75 -0.10
C ILE A 4 19.40 -12.07 0.34
N HIS A 5 18.58 -12.03 1.38
CA HIS A 5 17.80 -13.18 1.82
C HIS A 5 16.33 -13.03 1.45
N CYS A 6 15.75 -14.04 0.79
CA CYS A 6 14.32 -14.09 0.51
C CYS A 6 13.62 -14.95 1.57
N LEU A 7 12.88 -14.31 2.48
CA LEU A 7 12.23 -14.99 3.61
C LEU A 7 11.00 -15.84 3.17
N ASN A 8 10.43 -15.52 2.02
CA ASN A 8 9.38 -16.28 1.32
C ASN A 8 9.79 -16.46 -0.15
N ALA A 9 9.02 -17.26 -0.87
CA ALA A 9 9.09 -17.25 -2.32
C ALA A 9 8.77 -15.85 -2.86
N ILE A 10 9.72 -15.27 -3.58
CA ILE A 10 9.62 -14.00 -4.29
C ILE A 10 9.67 -14.31 -5.79
N ALA A 11 8.86 -13.60 -6.59
CA ALA A 11 8.83 -13.79 -8.03
C ALA A 11 10.23 -13.53 -8.65
N SER A 12 10.68 -14.42 -9.53
CA SER A 12 12.03 -14.39 -10.11
C SER A 12 12.32 -13.08 -10.84
N VAL A 13 11.33 -12.47 -11.48
CA VAL A 13 11.48 -11.16 -12.13
C VAL A 13 11.96 -10.06 -11.17
N GLY A 14 11.72 -10.20 -9.87
CA GLY A 14 12.27 -9.30 -8.86
C GLY A 14 13.69 -9.68 -8.46
N THR A 15 13.98 -10.98 -8.24
CA THR A 15 15.33 -11.44 -7.88
C THR A 15 16.32 -11.33 -9.02
N ASP A 16 15.88 -11.37 -10.27
CA ASP A 16 16.70 -11.20 -11.47
C ASP A 16 17.23 -9.74 -11.65
N ILE A 17 16.74 -8.79 -10.84
CA ILE A 17 17.26 -7.42 -10.80
C ILE A 17 18.64 -7.35 -10.10
N PHE A 18 18.90 -8.28 -9.20
CA PHE A 18 20.19 -8.36 -8.52
C PHE A 18 21.26 -8.91 -9.48
N ASP A 19 22.18 -8.04 -9.84
CA ASP A 19 23.29 -8.34 -10.74
C ASP A 19 24.45 -9.08 -10.03
N GLU A 20 25.60 -9.17 -10.66
CA GLU A 20 26.81 -9.83 -10.15
C GLU A 20 27.39 -9.24 -8.86
N ASN A 21 26.94 -8.05 -8.44
CA ASN A 21 27.32 -7.42 -7.18
C ASN A 21 26.56 -7.96 -5.99
N TYR A 22 25.54 -8.80 -6.23
CA TYR A 22 24.64 -9.38 -5.24
C TYR A 22 24.74 -10.91 -5.22
N GLU A 23 24.45 -11.48 -4.06
CA GLU A 23 24.34 -12.92 -3.84
C GLU A 23 23.03 -13.22 -3.10
N LEU A 24 22.24 -14.16 -3.60
CA LEU A 24 21.10 -14.70 -2.85
C LEU A 24 21.63 -15.70 -1.83
N THR A 25 21.30 -15.51 -0.55
CA THR A 25 21.75 -16.37 0.55
C THR A 25 20.59 -17.01 1.30
N ASP A 26 20.75 -18.28 1.67
CA ASP A 26 19.81 -18.96 2.57
C ASP A 26 20.08 -18.63 4.05
N ASN A 27 21.25 -18.06 4.37
CA ASN A 27 21.62 -17.71 5.74
C ASN A 27 21.19 -16.26 6.07
N ILE A 28 20.08 -16.12 6.78
CA ILE A 28 19.53 -14.82 7.19
C ILE A 28 20.52 -13.97 8.02
N ASN A 29 21.41 -14.62 8.80
CA ASN A 29 22.37 -13.92 9.65
C ASN A 29 23.50 -13.23 8.86
N GLU A 30 23.70 -13.62 7.62
CA GLU A 30 24.68 -13.03 6.73
C GLU A 30 24.08 -11.96 5.81
N ALA A 31 22.75 -11.82 5.79
CA ALA A 31 22.06 -10.94 4.87
C ALA A 31 22.34 -9.45 5.16
N ASP A 32 22.67 -8.70 4.11
CA ASP A 32 22.68 -7.23 4.11
C ASP A 32 21.26 -6.67 3.95
N ALA A 33 20.38 -7.38 3.21
CA ALA A 33 18.97 -7.03 3.09
C ALA A 33 18.07 -8.28 2.99
N ILE A 34 16.80 -8.09 3.37
CA ILE A 34 15.78 -9.14 3.33
C ILE A 34 14.64 -8.71 2.40
N MET A 35 14.21 -9.62 1.52
CA MET A 35 12.93 -9.53 0.84
C MET A 35 11.90 -10.42 1.54
N VAL A 36 10.70 -9.89 1.77
CA VAL A 36 9.62 -10.62 2.45
C VAL A 36 8.27 -10.31 1.80
N ARG A 37 7.35 -11.25 1.83
CA ARG A 37 5.95 -11.05 1.41
C ARG A 37 5.00 -11.19 2.61
N SER A 38 4.82 -12.39 3.13
CA SER A 38 3.82 -12.71 4.15
C SER A 38 4.37 -13.29 5.44
N ALA A 39 5.64 -13.70 5.49
CA ALA A 39 6.21 -14.29 6.69
C ALA A 39 6.19 -13.30 7.86
N ALA A 40 5.84 -13.79 9.05
CA ALA A 40 5.86 -13.02 10.28
C ALA A 40 7.31 -12.82 10.74
N MET A 41 7.67 -11.58 11.06
CA MET A 41 9.01 -11.19 11.50
C MET A 41 9.01 -10.67 12.96
N GLY A 42 7.88 -10.76 13.67
CA GLY A 42 7.72 -10.20 15.02
C GLY A 42 8.76 -10.69 16.01
N ASP A 43 9.06 -11.99 16.05
CA ASP A 43 9.97 -12.62 17.01
C ASP A 43 11.38 -12.85 16.43
N MET A 44 11.65 -12.42 15.20
CA MET A 44 12.96 -12.61 14.57
C MET A 44 14.02 -11.71 15.18
N GLU A 45 15.22 -12.25 15.43
CA GLU A 45 16.40 -11.47 15.75
C GLU A 45 17.05 -10.98 14.45
N PHE A 46 17.51 -9.73 14.44
CA PHE A 46 18.16 -9.12 13.28
C PHE A 46 19.68 -9.07 13.47
N SER A 47 20.41 -9.52 12.45
CA SER A 47 21.85 -9.38 12.38
C SER A 47 22.23 -7.89 12.38
N LYS A 48 23.39 -7.57 12.98
CA LYS A 48 23.97 -6.21 12.94
C LYS A 48 24.31 -5.75 11.50
N ASN A 49 24.52 -6.71 10.58
CA ASN A 49 24.81 -6.43 9.17
C ASN A 49 23.55 -6.02 8.39
N LEU A 50 22.35 -6.33 8.89
CA LEU A 50 21.12 -6.04 8.19
C LEU A 50 20.92 -4.52 8.05
N LEU A 51 20.74 -4.07 6.82
CA LEU A 51 20.60 -2.67 6.44
C LEU A 51 19.15 -2.33 6.08
N ALA A 52 18.46 -3.26 5.42
CA ALA A 52 17.12 -3.01 4.91
C ALA A 52 16.24 -4.27 4.86
N ILE A 53 14.94 -4.05 4.91
CA ILE A 53 13.91 -5.05 4.65
C ILE A 53 12.97 -4.46 3.60
N ALA A 54 12.72 -5.16 2.50
CA ALA A 54 11.73 -4.77 1.50
C ALA A 54 10.58 -5.77 1.48
N ARG A 55 9.38 -5.27 1.75
CA ARG A 55 8.18 -6.08 1.63
C ARG A 55 7.60 -5.98 0.22
N ALA A 56 7.53 -7.11 -0.48
CA ALA A 56 6.79 -7.23 -1.73
C ALA A 56 5.27 -7.17 -1.47
N GLY A 57 4.75 -5.97 -1.30
CA GLY A 57 3.35 -5.65 -1.01
C GLY A 57 3.18 -4.36 -0.20
N ALA A 58 1.94 -3.83 -0.14
CA ALA A 58 1.68 -2.51 0.46
C ALA A 58 1.57 -2.52 1.99
N GLY A 59 0.96 -3.53 2.61
CA GLY A 59 0.84 -3.63 4.08
C GLY A 59 2.14 -4.06 4.75
N VAL A 60 2.37 -3.76 6.02
CA VAL A 60 3.63 -4.11 6.74
C VAL A 60 3.37 -4.66 8.15
N ASN A 61 2.18 -5.16 8.41
CA ASN A 61 1.77 -5.64 9.74
C ASN A 61 2.59 -6.84 10.25
N ASN A 62 3.29 -7.53 9.35
CA ASN A 62 4.15 -8.67 9.66
C ASN A 62 5.59 -8.27 10.03
N ILE A 63 5.94 -6.97 10.00
CA ILE A 63 7.30 -6.45 10.25
C ILE A 63 7.30 -5.57 11.51
N PRO A 64 8.20 -5.78 12.47
CA PRO A 64 8.28 -4.98 13.71
C PRO A 64 8.98 -3.63 13.43
N LEU A 65 8.24 -2.63 12.93
CA LEU A 65 8.76 -1.37 12.38
C LEU A 65 9.61 -0.58 13.39
N GLU A 66 9.16 -0.45 14.64
CA GLU A 66 9.89 0.31 15.67
C GLU A 66 11.23 -0.38 16.00
N ARG A 67 11.23 -1.69 16.15
CA ARG A 67 12.45 -2.46 16.38
C ARG A 67 13.45 -2.35 15.24
N CYS A 68 12.94 -2.37 13.99
CA CYS A 68 13.78 -2.13 12.81
C CYS A 68 14.36 -0.70 12.83
N ALA A 69 13.53 0.31 13.16
CA ALA A 69 13.96 1.70 13.22
C ALA A 69 15.05 1.91 14.28
N ASP A 70 14.90 1.33 15.48
CA ASP A 70 15.88 1.41 16.57
C ASP A 70 17.22 0.74 16.22
N ALA A 71 17.17 -0.32 15.41
CA ALA A 71 18.36 -1.01 14.90
C ALA A 71 18.98 -0.31 13.66
N GLY A 72 18.43 0.80 13.18
CA GLY A 72 18.87 1.47 11.95
C GLY A 72 18.65 0.62 10.70
N ILE A 73 17.55 -0.16 10.66
CA ILE A 73 17.14 -0.97 9.51
C ILE A 73 15.99 -0.24 8.81
N VAL A 74 16.16 0.08 7.52
CA VAL A 74 15.13 0.73 6.72
C VAL A 74 14.14 -0.31 6.22
N VAL A 75 12.85 -0.06 6.40
CA VAL A 75 11.79 -0.94 5.91
C VAL A 75 11.06 -0.28 4.76
N PHE A 76 11.06 -0.94 3.62
CA PHE A 76 10.37 -0.54 2.39
C PHE A 76 9.08 -1.35 2.22
N ASN A 77 8.11 -0.75 1.54
CA ASN A 77 6.95 -1.45 1.00
C ASN A 77 6.73 -1.01 -0.46
N THR A 78 5.85 -1.68 -1.17
CA THR A 78 5.62 -1.44 -2.61
C THR A 78 4.25 -0.81 -2.87
N PRO A 79 4.04 0.48 -2.51
CA PRO A 79 2.75 1.11 -2.64
C PRO A 79 2.38 1.29 -4.12
N GLY A 80 1.21 0.80 -4.49
CA GLY A 80 0.68 0.93 -5.84
C GLY A 80 1.15 -0.13 -6.85
N ALA A 81 2.09 -0.99 -6.50
CA ALA A 81 2.54 -2.08 -7.39
C ALA A 81 1.41 -3.07 -7.72
N ASN A 82 0.47 -3.25 -6.80
CA ASN A 82 -0.72 -4.09 -6.96
C ASN A 82 -1.99 -3.30 -7.33
N ALA A 83 -1.89 -2.01 -7.65
CA ALA A 83 -3.06 -1.14 -7.81
C ALA A 83 -3.99 -1.62 -8.93
N ASN A 84 -3.45 -2.13 -10.03
CA ASN A 84 -4.24 -2.64 -11.14
C ASN A 84 -5.06 -3.87 -10.74
N GLY A 85 -4.47 -4.84 -10.05
CA GLY A 85 -5.20 -6.03 -9.58
C GLY A 85 -6.37 -5.68 -8.66
N VAL A 86 -6.12 -4.78 -7.69
CA VAL A 86 -7.19 -4.30 -6.80
C VAL A 86 -8.27 -3.55 -7.58
N LYS A 87 -7.91 -2.66 -8.52
CA LYS A 87 -8.86 -1.96 -9.39
C LYS A 87 -9.78 -2.94 -10.14
N GLU A 88 -9.21 -3.98 -10.72
CA GLU A 88 -9.99 -4.98 -11.46
C GLU A 88 -10.97 -5.74 -10.55
N LEU A 89 -10.55 -6.09 -9.34
CA LEU A 89 -11.43 -6.73 -8.37
C LEU A 89 -12.54 -5.78 -7.88
N VAL A 90 -12.26 -4.48 -7.69
CA VAL A 90 -13.28 -3.47 -7.36
C VAL A 90 -14.33 -3.35 -8.47
N ILE A 91 -13.90 -3.29 -9.73
CA ILE A 91 -14.82 -3.25 -10.88
C ILE A 91 -15.65 -4.53 -10.96
N CYS A 92 -15.03 -5.68 -10.78
CA CYS A 92 -15.73 -6.96 -10.68
C CYS A 92 -16.79 -6.93 -9.56
N GLY A 93 -16.42 -6.52 -8.35
CA GLY A 93 -17.33 -6.39 -7.21
C GLY A 93 -18.51 -5.45 -7.49
N MET A 94 -18.27 -4.33 -8.18
CA MET A 94 -19.31 -3.39 -8.60
C MET A 94 -20.30 -4.04 -9.58
N LEU A 95 -19.82 -4.81 -10.56
CA LEU A 95 -20.65 -5.52 -11.53
C LEU A 95 -21.45 -6.66 -10.88
N LEU A 96 -20.84 -7.39 -9.92
CA LEU A 96 -21.53 -8.43 -9.14
C LEU A 96 -22.64 -7.84 -8.23
N ALA A 97 -22.42 -6.63 -7.70
CA ALA A 97 -23.42 -5.93 -6.91
C ALA A 97 -24.58 -5.39 -7.78
N ALA A 98 -24.31 -5.02 -9.03
CA ALA A 98 -25.31 -4.48 -9.95
C ALA A 98 -26.34 -5.54 -10.39
N ARG A 99 -25.96 -6.80 -10.46
CA ARG A 99 -26.79 -7.96 -10.83
C ARG A 99 -26.42 -9.16 -9.99
N ASP A 100 -27.39 -9.95 -9.57
CA ASP A 100 -27.13 -11.15 -8.77
C ASP A 100 -26.57 -12.30 -9.64
N VAL A 101 -25.35 -12.08 -10.15
CA VAL A 101 -24.65 -13.05 -11.01
C VAL A 101 -24.29 -14.30 -10.23
N VAL A 102 -23.86 -14.15 -8.97
CA VAL A 102 -23.46 -15.27 -8.10
C VAL A 102 -24.66 -16.17 -7.81
N GLY A 103 -25.76 -15.59 -7.33
CA GLY A 103 -27.00 -16.34 -7.11
C GLY A 103 -27.55 -16.99 -8.39
N GLY A 104 -27.42 -16.31 -9.54
CA GLY A 104 -27.79 -16.88 -10.84
C GLY A 104 -26.94 -18.10 -11.22
N ILE A 105 -25.63 -18.07 -10.95
CA ILE A 105 -24.73 -19.22 -11.18
C ILE A 105 -25.11 -20.39 -10.28
N GLU A 106 -25.29 -20.13 -8.99
CA GLU A 106 -25.68 -21.18 -8.01
C GLU A 106 -27.02 -21.81 -8.37
N TRP A 107 -28.00 -21.00 -8.69
CA TRP A 107 -29.31 -21.47 -9.14
C TRP A 107 -29.22 -22.30 -10.41
N THR A 108 -28.48 -21.85 -11.44
CA THR A 108 -28.29 -22.62 -12.68
C THR A 108 -27.64 -23.97 -12.40
N ARG A 109 -26.67 -24.03 -11.48
CA ARG A 109 -26.07 -25.29 -11.03
C ARG A 109 -27.08 -26.20 -10.34
N SER A 110 -28.00 -25.64 -9.57
CA SER A 110 -29.03 -26.44 -8.86
C SER A 110 -30.03 -27.14 -9.78
N ILE A 111 -30.21 -26.62 -10.99
CA ILE A 111 -31.12 -27.18 -12.01
C ILE A 111 -30.39 -27.87 -13.16
N LYS A 112 -29.09 -28.17 -13.01
CA LYS A 112 -28.23 -28.74 -14.08
C LYS A 112 -28.75 -30.03 -14.70
N ASP A 113 -29.49 -30.83 -13.93
CA ASP A 113 -30.01 -32.17 -14.35
C ASP A 113 -31.47 -32.08 -14.87
N SER A 114 -32.02 -30.87 -15.10
CA SER A 114 -33.36 -30.67 -15.64
C SER A 114 -33.41 -30.94 -17.16
N ASP A 115 -34.26 -31.81 -17.61
CA ASP A 115 -34.51 -32.06 -19.03
C ASP A 115 -35.10 -30.84 -19.77
N THR A 116 -35.57 -29.85 -19.02
CA THR A 116 -36.18 -28.62 -19.54
C THR A 116 -35.40 -27.37 -19.19
N ILE A 117 -34.09 -27.45 -18.89
CA ILE A 117 -33.24 -26.41 -18.38
C ILE A 117 -33.37 -25.08 -19.13
N SER A 118 -33.43 -25.10 -20.47
CA SER A 118 -33.61 -23.89 -21.27
C SER A 118 -34.91 -23.16 -21.00
N LYS A 119 -36.01 -23.88 -20.74
CA LYS A 119 -37.32 -23.30 -20.36
C LYS A 119 -37.32 -22.79 -18.93
N ASP A 120 -36.66 -23.53 -18.04
CA ASP A 120 -36.56 -23.18 -16.61
C ASP A 120 -35.74 -21.89 -16.44
N VAL A 121 -34.64 -21.74 -17.19
CA VAL A 121 -33.82 -20.52 -17.22
C VAL A 121 -34.64 -19.31 -17.66
N GLU A 122 -35.44 -19.42 -18.74
CA GLU A 122 -36.25 -18.30 -19.22
C GLU A 122 -37.34 -17.88 -18.16
N LYS A 123 -37.85 -18.81 -17.37
CA LYS A 123 -38.80 -18.50 -16.30
C LYS A 123 -38.11 -17.89 -15.07
N GLY A 124 -36.93 -18.42 -14.70
CA GLY A 124 -36.25 -18.08 -13.44
C GLY A 124 -35.34 -16.86 -13.52
N LYS A 125 -34.80 -16.51 -14.68
CA LYS A 125 -33.78 -15.43 -14.86
C LYS A 125 -34.19 -14.08 -14.28
N LYS A 126 -35.48 -13.78 -14.23
CA LYS A 126 -35.99 -12.53 -13.66
C LYS A 126 -35.66 -12.32 -12.17
N ASN A 127 -35.39 -13.42 -11.43
CA ASN A 127 -35.06 -13.38 -10.01
C ASN A 127 -33.64 -12.84 -9.77
N PHE A 128 -32.77 -12.84 -10.80
CA PHE A 128 -31.37 -12.41 -10.77
C PHE A 128 -31.16 -11.12 -11.56
N ALA A 129 -32.23 -10.51 -12.06
CA ALA A 129 -32.17 -9.25 -12.78
C ALA A 129 -31.68 -8.11 -11.87
N GLY A 130 -30.99 -7.13 -12.44
CA GLY A 130 -30.50 -5.95 -11.73
C GLY A 130 -30.42 -4.73 -12.63
N GLY A 131 -29.53 -3.80 -12.27
CA GLY A 131 -29.32 -2.56 -12.99
C GLY A 131 -28.06 -2.54 -13.82
N GLU A 132 -27.86 -1.45 -14.53
CA GLU A 132 -26.60 -1.10 -15.21
C GLU A 132 -25.83 -0.06 -14.39
N ILE A 133 -24.50 -0.09 -14.47
CA ILE A 133 -23.63 0.89 -13.78
C ILE A 133 -23.47 2.18 -14.57
N LYS A 134 -23.67 2.17 -15.89
CA LYS A 134 -23.58 3.37 -16.76
C LYS A 134 -24.54 4.46 -16.31
N GLY A 135 -24.03 5.67 -16.17
CA GLY A 135 -24.79 6.84 -15.73
C GLY A 135 -25.08 6.88 -14.23
N LYS A 136 -24.61 5.89 -13.45
CA LYS A 136 -24.65 5.92 -11.99
C LYS A 136 -23.53 6.77 -11.43
N LYS A 137 -23.70 7.30 -10.23
CA LYS A 137 -22.67 8.07 -9.51
C LYS A 137 -21.84 7.17 -8.62
N LEU A 138 -20.51 7.21 -8.78
CA LEU A 138 -19.55 6.53 -7.93
C LEU A 138 -18.79 7.55 -7.08
N GLY A 139 -18.87 7.41 -5.77
CA GLY A 139 -18.01 8.11 -4.82
C GLY A 139 -16.73 7.31 -4.56
N VAL A 140 -15.57 7.90 -4.79
CA VAL A 140 -14.27 7.30 -4.50
C VAL A 140 -13.65 8.04 -3.32
N ILE A 141 -13.53 7.36 -2.18
CA ILE A 141 -12.94 7.90 -0.96
C ILE A 141 -11.49 7.43 -0.85
N GLY A 142 -10.54 8.36 -1.01
CA GLY A 142 -9.12 8.09 -1.18
C GLY A 142 -8.73 7.99 -2.65
N LEU A 143 -7.89 8.93 -3.13
CA LEU A 143 -7.40 9.03 -4.51
C LEU A 143 -5.90 8.73 -4.61
N GLY A 144 -5.42 7.84 -3.75
CA GLY A 144 -4.07 7.27 -3.83
C GLY A 144 -3.90 6.39 -5.08
N ALA A 145 -2.90 5.51 -5.07
CA ALA A 145 -2.56 4.67 -6.23
C ALA A 145 -3.75 3.83 -6.74
N ILE A 146 -4.49 3.19 -5.82
CA ILE A 146 -5.63 2.32 -6.17
C ILE A 146 -6.85 3.17 -6.53
N GLY A 147 -7.23 4.13 -5.68
CA GLY A 147 -8.44 4.92 -5.90
C GLY A 147 -8.42 5.73 -7.19
N ALA A 148 -7.25 6.25 -7.60
CA ALA A 148 -7.10 6.94 -8.88
C ALA A 148 -7.33 5.99 -10.08
N GLU A 149 -6.81 4.77 -10.03
CA GLU A 149 -7.04 3.76 -11.08
C GLU A 149 -8.50 3.33 -11.14
N VAL A 150 -9.16 3.12 -9.99
CA VAL A 150 -10.59 2.81 -9.92
C VAL A 150 -11.43 3.95 -10.47
N ALA A 151 -11.14 5.20 -10.09
CA ALA A 151 -11.86 6.38 -10.55
C ALA A 151 -11.76 6.53 -12.08
N ASN A 152 -10.57 6.37 -12.65
CA ASN A 152 -10.34 6.44 -14.09
C ASN A 152 -11.08 5.32 -14.85
N ALA A 153 -11.00 4.08 -14.35
CA ALA A 153 -11.67 2.93 -14.96
C ALA A 153 -13.20 3.09 -14.91
N ALA A 154 -13.76 3.51 -13.78
CA ALA A 154 -15.18 3.76 -13.62
C ALA A 154 -15.71 4.87 -14.56
N ALA A 155 -14.96 5.98 -14.69
CA ALA A 155 -15.26 7.03 -15.62
C ALA A 155 -15.25 6.54 -17.09
N SER A 156 -14.36 5.61 -17.42
CA SER A 156 -14.31 4.99 -18.76
C SER A 156 -15.47 4.03 -19.02
N LEU A 157 -16.01 3.41 -17.96
CA LEU A 157 -17.24 2.57 -18.01
C LEU A 157 -18.53 3.41 -18.06
N GLY A 158 -18.41 4.75 -17.99
CA GLY A 158 -19.54 5.67 -18.13
C GLY A 158 -20.25 6.01 -16.83
N LEU A 159 -19.61 5.83 -15.68
CA LEU A 159 -20.11 6.35 -14.41
C LEU A 159 -19.74 7.85 -14.28
N GLU A 160 -20.54 8.58 -13.52
CA GLU A 160 -20.18 9.91 -12.99
C GLU A 160 -19.36 9.69 -11.71
N VAL A 161 -18.08 10.10 -11.73
CA VAL A 161 -17.17 9.83 -10.63
C VAL A 161 -16.93 11.08 -9.80
N LEU A 162 -17.19 10.99 -8.50
CA LEU A 162 -16.91 11.97 -7.47
C LEU A 162 -15.74 11.45 -6.62
N GLY A 163 -14.64 12.20 -6.54
CA GLY A 163 -13.45 11.80 -5.81
C GLY A 163 -13.20 12.69 -4.60
N TYR A 164 -13.00 12.10 -3.43
CA TYR A 164 -12.66 12.77 -2.19
C TYR A 164 -11.32 12.26 -1.64
N ASP A 165 -10.36 13.16 -1.48
CA ASP A 165 -9.10 12.90 -0.79
C ASP A 165 -8.51 14.23 -0.30
N PRO A 166 -8.57 14.54 1.02
CA PRO A 166 -8.03 15.78 1.56
C PRO A 166 -6.50 15.84 1.58
N TYR A 167 -5.83 14.71 1.33
CA TYR A 167 -4.36 14.57 1.36
C TYR A 167 -3.76 14.24 0.00
N ILE A 168 -4.53 14.41 -1.10
CA ILE A 168 -4.07 14.03 -2.42
C ILE A 168 -2.74 14.70 -2.79
N SER A 169 -1.78 13.90 -3.23
CA SER A 169 -0.53 14.45 -3.75
C SER A 169 -0.71 15.06 -5.15
N VAL A 170 0.13 16.02 -5.50
CA VAL A 170 0.15 16.61 -6.85
C VAL A 170 0.32 15.51 -7.91
N ASN A 171 1.23 14.55 -7.69
CA ASN A 171 1.46 13.45 -8.62
C ASN A 171 0.22 12.56 -8.79
N SER A 172 -0.52 12.28 -7.71
CA SER A 172 -1.77 11.51 -7.80
C SER A 172 -2.84 12.30 -8.55
N ALA A 173 -2.95 13.60 -8.31
CA ALA A 173 -3.91 14.47 -9.00
C ALA A 173 -3.66 14.53 -10.53
N TRP A 174 -2.39 14.56 -10.96
CA TRP A 174 -2.04 14.51 -12.39
C TRP A 174 -2.41 13.21 -13.11
N ARG A 175 -2.62 12.13 -12.37
CA ARG A 175 -3.05 10.82 -12.93
C ARG A 175 -4.56 10.74 -13.15
N LEU A 176 -5.34 11.65 -12.57
CA LEU A 176 -6.80 11.63 -12.64
C LEU A 176 -7.32 12.17 -13.98
N SER A 177 -8.31 11.47 -14.54
CA SER A 177 -9.07 11.96 -15.69
C SER A 177 -9.81 13.26 -15.34
N ARG A 178 -9.85 14.21 -16.27
CA ARG A 178 -10.61 15.45 -16.16
C ARG A 178 -12.12 15.25 -15.99
N LYS A 179 -12.62 14.04 -16.22
CA LYS A 179 -14.04 13.66 -16.01
C LYS A 179 -14.37 13.42 -14.54
N ILE A 180 -13.37 13.29 -13.66
CA ILE A 180 -13.57 13.04 -12.24
C ILE A 180 -13.82 14.38 -11.54
N LYS A 181 -14.95 14.49 -10.84
CA LYS A 181 -15.32 15.68 -10.09
C LYS A 181 -14.63 15.63 -8.72
N HIS A 182 -13.80 16.62 -8.41
CA HIS A 182 -13.21 16.77 -7.09
C HIS A 182 -14.26 17.23 -6.07
N ILE A 183 -14.35 16.54 -4.94
CA ILE A 183 -15.23 16.82 -3.81
C ILE A 183 -14.39 17.19 -2.59
N THR A 184 -14.78 18.25 -1.90
CA THR A 184 -14.09 18.74 -0.69
C THR A 184 -14.84 18.41 0.60
N ASP A 185 -16.15 18.12 0.51
CA ASP A 185 -16.97 17.63 1.61
C ASP A 185 -17.42 16.19 1.34
N ILE A 186 -16.98 15.25 2.17
CA ILE A 186 -17.31 13.82 2.05
C ILE A 186 -18.83 13.56 2.09
N ASN A 187 -19.60 14.44 2.74
CA ASN A 187 -21.04 14.30 2.81
C ASN A 187 -21.73 14.44 1.43
N GLU A 188 -21.11 15.12 0.47
CA GLU A 188 -21.61 15.13 -0.91
C GLU A 188 -21.56 13.72 -1.53
N ILE A 189 -20.53 12.93 -1.20
CA ILE A 189 -20.41 11.54 -1.65
C ILE A 189 -21.54 10.70 -1.04
N PHE A 190 -21.75 10.83 0.29
CA PHE A 190 -22.80 10.07 0.96
C PHE A 190 -24.19 10.38 0.39
N LYS A 191 -24.51 11.65 0.18
CA LYS A 191 -25.83 12.08 -0.31
C LYS A 191 -26.11 11.75 -1.77
N ASP A 192 -25.07 11.84 -2.61
CA ASP A 192 -25.25 11.88 -4.06
C ASP A 192 -24.93 10.57 -4.79
N CYS A 193 -24.14 9.67 -4.18
CA CYS A 193 -23.61 8.50 -4.89
C CYS A 193 -24.52 7.28 -4.79
N ASP A 194 -24.57 6.51 -5.87
CA ASP A 194 -25.25 5.21 -5.94
C ASP A 194 -24.31 4.08 -5.53
N TYR A 195 -23.00 4.29 -5.70
CA TYR A 195 -21.90 3.41 -5.31
C TYR A 195 -20.87 4.20 -4.53
N ILE A 196 -20.32 3.64 -3.47
CA ILE A 196 -19.23 4.25 -2.69
C ILE A 196 -18.12 3.22 -2.51
N THR A 197 -16.89 3.58 -2.85
CA THR A 197 -15.73 2.71 -2.74
C THR A 197 -14.64 3.34 -1.88
N LEU A 198 -14.04 2.51 -1.00
CA LEU A 198 -13.07 2.95 0.00
C LEU A 198 -11.65 2.55 -0.42
N HIS A 199 -10.72 3.53 -0.44
CA HIS A 199 -9.31 3.34 -0.79
C HIS A 199 -8.40 4.15 0.14
N VAL A 200 -8.72 4.19 1.43
CA VAL A 200 -7.96 4.88 2.47
C VAL A 200 -7.29 3.91 3.44
N PRO A 201 -6.14 4.25 4.03
CA PRO A 201 -5.57 3.46 5.11
C PRO A 201 -6.46 3.52 6.35
N LEU A 202 -6.43 2.48 7.17
CA LEU A 202 -7.09 2.51 8.47
C LEU A 202 -6.26 3.34 9.47
N THR A 203 -6.91 4.30 10.10
CA THR A 203 -6.38 5.12 11.19
C THR A 203 -7.35 5.10 12.36
N ASN A 204 -6.95 5.65 13.52
CA ASN A 204 -7.87 5.78 14.66
C ASN A 204 -9.06 6.70 14.34
N ASP A 205 -8.86 7.70 13.48
CA ASP A 205 -9.86 8.75 13.19
C ASP A 205 -10.91 8.29 12.16
N ASN A 206 -10.61 7.27 11.34
CA ASN A 206 -11.53 6.80 10.30
C ASN A 206 -12.07 5.39 10.54
N LYS A 207 -11.80 4.83 11.72
CA LYS A 207 -12.41 3.56 12.11
C LYS A 207 -13.92 3.70 12.20
N GLY A 208 -14.66 2.82 11.51
CA GLY A 208 -16.12 2.88 11.43
C GLY A 208 -16.64 4.10 10.66
N MET A 209 -15.84 4.66 9.72
CA MET A 209 -16.27 5.81 8.91
C MET A 209 -17.55 5.54 8.11
N ILE A 210 -17.77 4.29 7.73
CA ILE A 210 -19.04 3.80 7.23
C ILE A 210 -19.78 3.16 8.43
N GLY A 211 -20.61 3.95 9.06
CA GLY A 211 -21.34 3.59 10.26
C GLY A 211 -22.70 4.29 10.30
N LYS A 212 -23.32 4.32 11.47
CA LYS A 212 -24.70 4.79 11.65
C LYS A 212 -24.97 6.15 10.99
N ASP A 213 -24.14 7.16 11.28
CA ASP A 213 -24.40 8.53 10.84
C ASP A 213 -24.16 8.69 9.32
N SER A 214 -23.07 8.14 8.80
CA SER A 214 -22.77 8.20 7.36
C SER A 214 -23.80 7.41 6.53
N ILE A 215 -24.21 6.22 7.00
CA ILE A 215 -25.23 5.41 6.34
C ILE A 215 -26.58 6.15 6.32
N ALA A 216 -26.95 6.84 7.39
CA ALA A 216 -28.19 7.60 7.44
C ALA A 216 -28.31 8.69 6.35
N GLU A 217 -27.16 9.34 6.01
CA GLU A 217 -27.07 10.36 4.97
C GLU A 217 -27.06 9.80 3.54
N MET A 218 -26.77 8.50 3.35
CA MET A 218 -26.67 7.88 2.04
C MET A 218 -28.03 7.73 1.35
N LYS A 219 -27.98 7.52 0.04
CA LYS A 219 -29.19 7.15 -0.74
C LYS A 219 -29.69 5.78 -0.30
N ASP A 220 -31.00 5.60 -0.38
CA ASP A 220 -31.62 4.27 -0.23
C ASP A 220 -31.18 3.38 -1.41
N GLY A 221 -30.74 2.16 -1.09
CA GLY A 221 -30.22 1.22 -2.08
C GLY A 221 -28.80 1.48 -2.54
N VAL A 222 -28.02 2.26 -1.80
CA VAL A 222 -26.59 2.46 -2.08
C VAL A 222 -25.81 1.15 -2.04
N VAL A 223 -24.75 1.04 -2.84
CA VAL A 223 -23.82 -0.08 -2.82
C VAL A 223 -22.49 0.37 -2.20
N ILE A 224 -22.00 -0.35 -1.21
CA ILE A 224 -20.74 -0.09 -0.54
C ILE A 224 -19.70 -1.11 -0.97
N LEU A 225 -18.50 -0.62 -1.37
CA LEU A 225 -17.36 -1.42 -1.83
C LEU A 225 -16.16 -1.13 -0.91
N ASN A 226 -15.71 -2.15 -0.16
CA ASN A 226 -14.58 -2.02 0.76
C ASN A 226 -13.47 -3.01 0.41
N PHE A 227 -12.51 -2.55 -0.36
CA PHE A 227 -11.28 -3.27 -0.73
C PHE A 227 -10.04 -2.62 -0.08
N ALA A 228 -10.25 -1.91 1.05
CA ALA A 228 -9.19 -1.21 1.75
C ALA A 228 -8.82 -1.86 3.07
N ARG A 229 -9.69 -1.78 4.09
CA ARG A 229 -9.46 -2.37 5.43
C ARG A 229 -10.80 -2.71 6.11
N ASP A 230 -10.83 -3.81 6.83
CA ASP A 230 -12.01 -4.33 7.55
C ASP A 230 -12.68 -3.25 8.42
N LEU A 231 -11.95 -2.69 9.37
CA LEU A 231 -12.47 -1.79 10.39
C LEU A 231 -12.90 -0.38 9.90
N LEU A 232 -12.86 -0.11 8.59
CA LEU A 232 -13.43 1.13 8.01
C LEU A 232 -14.96 1.10 8.02
N VAL A 233 -15.56 -0.07 8.10
CA VAL A 233 -17.00 -0.28 8.14
C VAL A 233 -17.40 -0.78 9.53
N ASP A 234 -18.47 -0.24 10.09
CA ASP A 234 -19.12 -0.78 11.29
C ASP A 234 -20.05 -1.92 10.87
N ASP A 235 -19.67 -3.14 11.20
CA ASP A 235 -20.41 -4.33 10.79
C ASP A 235 -21.81 -4.41 11.38
N ASP A 236 -22.03 -3.93 12.62
CA ASP A 236 -23.36 -3.96 13.25
C ASP A 236 -24.34 -3.00 12.54
N GLU A 237 -23.85 -1.84 12.14
CA GLU A 237 -24.66 -0.87 11.40
C GLU A 237 -24.83 -1.27 9.92
N MET A 238 -23.82 -1.91 9.32
CA MET A 238 -23.90 -2.43 7.96
C MET A 238 -24.94 -3.56 7.85
N GLU A 239 -24.96 -4.50 8.79
CA GLU A 239 -25.95 -5.58 8.83
C GLU A 239 -27.39 -5.02 8.88
N LYS A 240 -27.68 -4.08 9.80
CA LYS A 240 -28.97 -3.39 9.89
C LYS A 240 -29.33 -2.66 8.59
N ALA A 241 -28.35 -2.02 7.96
CA ALA A 241 -28.58 -1.30 6.71
C ALA A 241 -28.89 -2.22 5.52
N LEU A 242 -28.27 -3.41 5.47
CA LEU A 242 -28.55 -4.44 4.48
C LEU A 242 -29.96 -5.05 4.69
N GLU A 243 -30.34 -5.33 5.94
CA GLU A 243 -31.67 -5.84 6.31
C GLU A 243 -32.77 -4.86 5.93
N SER A 244 -32.60 -3.58 6.28
CA SER A 244 -33.59 -2.53 5.97
C SER A 244 -33.64 -2.15 4.49
N GLY A 245 -32.65 -2.52 3.70
CA GLY A 245 -32.51 -2.13 2.30
C GLY A 245 -31.94 -0.73 2.09
N LYS A 246 -31.52 -0.03 3.15
CA LYS A 246 -30.78 1.23 3.04
C LYS A 246 -29.50 1.06 2.24
N VAL A 247 -28.77 -0.04 2.48
CA VAL A 247 -27.67 -0.54 1.64
C VAL A 247 -28.17 -1.74 0.84
N ALA A 248 -28.09 -1.67 -0.48
CA ALA A 248 -28.55 -2.77 -1.35
C ALA A 248 -27.57 -3.96 -1.36
N ARG A 249 -26.27 -3.66 -1.36
CA ARG A 249 -25.16 -4.66 -1.35
C ARG A 249 -23.96 -4.09 -0.63
N TYR A 250 -23.26 -4.94 0.11
CA TYR A 250 -21.94 -4.70 0.65
C TYR A 250 -20.94 -5.65 0.01
N VAL A 251 -19.90 -5.15 -0.62
CA VAL A 251 -18.85 -5.95 -1.27
C VAL A 251 -17.53 -5.70 -0.57
N THR A 252 -16.86 -6.76 -0.14
CA THR A 252 -15.57 -6.65 0.54
C THR A 252 -14.68 -7.85 0.25
N ASP A 253 -13.35 -7.63 0.24
CA ASP A 253 -12.36 -8.70 0.27
C ASP A 253 -11.66 -8.84 1.64
N PHE A 254 -12.27 -8.28 2.70
CA PHE A 254 -11.83 -8.43 4.08
C PHE A 254 -12.86 -9.23 4.90
N PRO A 255 -12.91 -10.57 4.70
CA PRO A 255 -13.85 -11.42 5.43
C PRO A 255 -13.58 -11.41 6.93
N ASN A 256 -14.66 -11.29 7.70
CA ASN A 256 -14.66 -11.53 9.14
C ASN A 256 -15.87 -12.39 9.55
N THR A 257 -16.01 -12.74 10.84
CA THR A 257 -17.05 -13.62 11.33
C THR A 257 -18.47 -13.06 11.21
N LYS A 258 -18.62 -11.73 11.09
CA LYS A 258 -19.90 -11.05 10.87
C LYS A 258 -20.19 -10.89 9.39
N SER A 259 -19.29 -10.23 8.64
CA SER A 259 -19.49 -9.93 7.22
C SER A 259 -19.76 -11.18 6.38
N ALA A 260 -19.12 -12.31 6.72
CA ALA A 260 -19.35 -13.61 6.06
C ALA A 260 -20.75 -14.21 6.27
N LYS A 261 -21.54 -13.70 7.22
CA LYS A 261 -22.90 -14.16 7.52
C LYS A 261 -23.99 -13.21 7.04
N MET A 262 -23.60 -11.97 6.65
CA MET A 262 -24.58 -10.98 6.19
C MET A 262 -25.20 -11.44 4.87
N GLU A 263 -26.51 -11.53 4.84
CA GLU A 263 -27.24 -11.82 3.61
C GLU A 263 -26.94 -10.88 2.46
N LYS A 264 -27.06 -10.41 1.63
CA LYS A 264 -26.76 -9.34 0.63
C LYS A 264 -25.30 -8.82 0.64
N ALA A 265 -24.38 -9.38 1.46
CA ALA A 265 -22.97 -9.14 1.34
C ALA A 265 -22.33 -10.08 0.31
N ILE A 266 -21.41 -9.55 -0.48
CA ILE A 266 -20.54 -10.30 -1.39
C ILE A 266 -19.14 -10.26 -0.79
N VAL A 267 -18.76 -11.35 -0.13
CA VAL A 267 -17.50 -11.43 0.62
C VAL A 267 -16.51 -12.28 -0.15
N ILE A 268 -15.37 -11.69 -0.49
CA ILE A 268 -14.32 -12.28 -1.32
C ILE A 268 -13.09 -12.55 -0.44
N PRO A 269 -12.34 -13.65 -0.62
CA PRO A 269 -11.22 -14.00 0.25
C PRO A 269 -9.95 -13.22 -0.16
N HIS A 270 -9.83 -11.96 0.24
CA HIS A 270 -8.66 -11.05 0.14
C HIS A 270 -7.82 -11.24 -1.16
N LEU A 271 -8.50 -11.17 -2.31
CA LEU A 271 -7.91 -11.42 -3.63
C LEU A 271 -7.38 -10.18 -4.34
N GLY A 272 -7.52 -9.00 -3.75
CA GLY A 272 -7.17 -7.73 -4.41
C GLY A 272 -5.76 -7.66 -5.00
N ALA A 273 -4.78 -8.28 -4.35
CA ALA A 273 -3.39 -8.33 -4.81
C ALA A 273 -2.94 -9.74 -5.26
N SER A 274 -3.85 -10.69 -5.35
CA SER A 274 -3.52 -12.10 -5.64
C SER A 274 -3.58 -12.40 -7.14
N THR A 275 -2.76 -11.70 -7.91
CA THR A 275 -2.53 -11.96 -9.33
C THR A 275 -1.03 -12.09 -9.58
N GLN A 276 -0.63 -12.84 -10.61
CA GLN A 276 0.78 -12.99 -10.98
C GLN A 276 1.44 -11.64 -11.24
N GLU A 277 0.77 -10.76 -11.95
CA GLU A 277 1.28 -9.42 -12.28
C GLU A 277 1.44 -8.54 -11.03
N SER A 278 0.55 -8.65 -10.06
CA SER A 278 0.69 -7.93 -8.78
C SER A 278 1.88 -8.44 -7.99
N GLU A 279 2.11 -9.76 -7.97
CA GLU A 279 3.27 -10.36 -7.30
C GLU A 279 4.57 -9.97 -7.99
N ASP A 280 4.62 -10.02 -9.31
CA ASP A 280 5.75 -9.62 -10.14
C ASP A 280 6.10 -8.15 -9.93
N ASN A 281 5.11 -7.26 -10.05
CA ASN A 281 5.30 -5.81 -9.85
C ASN A 281 5.78 -5.48 -8.43
N CYS A 282 5.25 -6.15 -7.41
CA CYS A 282 5.70 -5.97 -6.05
C CYS A 282 7.15 -6.46 -5.86
N ALA A 283 7.53 -7.58 -6.44
CA ALA A 283 8.88 -8.12 -6.36
C ALA A 283 9.89 -7.19 -7.06
N VAL A 284 9.56 -6.72 -8.26
CA VAL A 284 10.38 -5.76 -9.03
C VAL A 284 10.57 -4.45 -8.26
N MET A 285 9.49 -3.87 -7.72
CA MET A 285 9.58 -2.62 -6.97
C MET A 285 10.44 -2.80 -5.70
N ALA A 286 10.22 -3.87 -4.93
CA ALA A 286 10.97 -4.16 -3.71
C ALA A 286 12.47 -4.34 -3.98
N ALA A 287 12.84 -5.08 -5.03
CA ALA A 287 14.25 -5.27 -5.41
C ALA A 287 14.88 -3.95 -5.87
N THR A 288 14.17 -3.16 -6.69
CA THR A 288 14.65 -1.85 -7.17
C THR A 288 14.91 -0.89 -6.02
N GLU A 289 14.04 -0.85 -5.01
CA GLU A 289 14.21 -0.02 -3.81
C GLU A 289 15.41 -0.46 -2.98
N LEU A 290 15.64 -1.77 -2.84
CA LEU A 290 16.83 -2.29 -2.15
C LEU A 290 18.12 -1.92 -2.89
N VAL A 291 18.17 -2.09 -4.20
CA VAL A 291 19.32 -1.74 -5.02
C VAL A 291 19.64 -0.23 -4.89
N ASP A 292 18.65 0.65 -5.08
CA ASP A 292 18.85 2.09 -4.95
C ASP A 292 19.31 2.50 -3.53
N TYR A 293 18.76 1.86 -2.49
CA TYR A 293 19.20 2.10 -1.13
C TYR A 293 20.60 1.56 -0.84
N LEU A 294 20.91 0.36 -1.29
CA LEU A 294 22.22 -0.26 -1.02
C LEU A 294 23.36 0.43 -1.78
N GLU A 295 23.13 0.88 -3.01
CA GLU A 295 24.13 1.49 -3.88
C GLU A 295 24.22 3.01 -3.76
N ASN A 296 23.07 3.70 -3.60
CA ASN A 296 23.02 5.15 -3.61
C ASN A 296 22.62 5.75 -2.25
N GLY A 297 22.13 4.94 -1.31
CA GLY A 297 21.61 5.43 -0.04
C GLY A 297 20.24 6.10 -0.14
N ASN A 298 19.59 6.11 -1.31
CA ASN A 298 18.30 6.74 -1.49
C ASN A 298 17.19 5.97 -0.75
N ILE A 299 16.28 6.68 -0.14
CA ILE A 299 15.09 6.13 0.52
C ILE A 299 13.85 6.58 -0.22
N LYS A 300 13.15 5.64 -0.87
CA LYS A 300 11.82 5.81 -1.47
C LYS A 300 10.87 4.80 -0.84
N ASN A 301 9.63 5.18 -0.60
CA ASN A 301 8.57 4.31 -0.04
C ASN A 301 8.93 3.62 1.29
N SER A 302 9.81 4.20 2.10
CA SER A 302 10.06 3.65 3.44
C SER A 302 8.92 3.97 4.39
N VAL A 303 8.56 2.97 5.21
CA VAL A 303 7.49 3.08 6.20
C VAL A 303 7.98 3.58 7.55
N ASN A 304 9.27 3.41 7.88
CA ASN A 304 9.84 3.76 9.18
C ASN A 304 10.89 4.90 9.16
N PHE A 305 11.40 5.28 7.97
CA PHE A 305 12.27 6.44 7.81
C PHE A 305 11.69 7.43 6.78
N PRO A 306 12.14 8.70 6.76
CA PRO A 306 11.68 9.66 5.78
C PRO A 306 12.20 9.34 4.37
N SER A 307 11.44 9.75 3.33
CA SER A 307 11.94 9.73 1.96
C SER A 307 13.08 10.74 1.81
N CYS A 308 14.20 10.29 1.25
CA CYS A 308 15.39 11.08 1.01
C CYS A 308 16.09 10.57 -0.26
N ASP A 309 16.21 11.40 -1.28
CA ASP A 309 16.74 11.04 -2.58
C ASP A 309 17.71 12.13 -3.05
N MET A 310 18.94 11.75 -3.31
CA MET A 310 20.00 12.59 -3.89
C MET A 310 20.47 12.04 -5.25
N GLY A 311 19.72 11.08 -5.81
CA GLY A 311 20.11 10.39 -7.05
C GLY A 311 21.38 9.54 -6.91
N VAL A 312 21.96 9.19 -8.05
CA VAL A 312 23.21 8.42 -8.10
C VAL A 312 24.37 9.32 -7.63
N CYS A 313 25.23 8.80 -6.74
CA CYS A 313 26.39 9.53 -6.24
C CYS A 313 27.40 9.80 -7.34
N GLN A 314 27.62 11.07 -7.65
CA GLN A 314 28.55 11.52 -8.71
C GLN A 314 29.93 11.91 -8.17
N VAL A 315 30.12 11.92 -6.84
CA VAL A 315 31.36 12.32 -6.18
C VAL A 315 32.12 11.12 -5.61
N GLU A 316 33.30 11.35 -5.00
CA GLU A 316 34.15 10.28 -4.49
C GLU A 316 33.66 9.60 -3.23
N GLY A 317 32.80 10.27 -2.45
CA GLY A 317 32.26 9.71 -1.21
C GLY A 317 30.84 10.14 -0.94
N ARG A 318 30.04 9.19 -0.43
CA ARG A 318 28.68 9.43 0.10
C ARG A 318 28.52 8.71 1.43
N VAL A 319 28.06 9.44 2.44
CA VAL A 319 27.78 8.90 3.78
C VAL A 319 26.31 9.07 4.11
N ALA A 320 25.71 7.98 4.57
CA ALA A 320 24.31 7.90 5.02
C ALA A 320 24.28 7.75 6.53
N ILE A 321 23.46 8.57 7.22
CA ILE A 321 23.37 8.61 8.67
C ILE A 321 21.90 8.49 9.07
N LEU A 322 21.55 7.38 9.72
CA LEU A 322 20.24 7.16 10.33
C LEU A 322 20.33 7.65 11.78
N HIS A 323 19.42 8.54 12.17
CA HIS A 323 19.49 9.13 13.51
C HIS A 323 18.10 9.49 14.07
N LYS A 324 18.04 9.77 15.37
CA LYS A 324 16.86 10.35 16.03
C LYS A 324 16.65 11.79 15.55
N ASN A 325 15.40 12.20 15.45
CA ASN A 325 15.03 13.58 15.13
C ASN A 325 15.04 14.44 16.42
N VAL A 326 16.22 14.82 16.87
CA VAL A 326 16.44 15.62 18.06
C VAL A 326 17.23 16.90 17.74
N PRO A 327 17.14 17.96 18.57
CA PRO A 327 17.87 19.22 18.33
C PRO A 327 19.39 19.02 18.16
N ASN A 328 20.00 19.88 17.36
CA ASN A 328 21.45 19.96 17.12
C ASN A 328 22.10 18.75 16.44
N MET A 329 21.33 17.80 15.87
CA MET A 329 21.91 16.64 15.16
C MET A 329 22.73 17.08 13.94
N ILE A 330 22.16 17.93 13.08
CA ILE A 330 22.87 18.41 11.87
C ILE A 330 24.13 19.18 12.22
N GLY A 331 24.09 20.03 13.27
CA GLY A 331 25.26 20.76 13.74
C GLY A 331 26.39 19.82 14.18
N GLN A 332 26.11 18.77 14.93
CA GLN A 332 27.07 17.79 15.38
C GLN A 332 27.63 16.98 14.19
N ILE A 333 26.76 16.50 13.29
CA ILE A 333 27.14 15.76 12.11
C ILE A 333 28.08 16.60 11.23
N THR A 334 27.68 17.81 10.84
CA THR A 334 28.50 18.65 9.95
C THR A 334 29.81 19.09 10.63
N SER A 335 29.84 19.28 11.94
CA SER A 335 31.06 19.56 12.70
C SER A 335 32.05 18.40 12.67
N ALA A 336 31.59 17.14 12.69
CA ALA A 336 32.46 15.96 12.55
C ALA A 336 33.13 15.94 11.18
N PHE A 337 32.41 16.26 10.10
CA PHE A 337 33.02 16.38 8.75
C PHE A 337 34.05 17.50 8.68
N ALA A 338 33.70 18.71 9.17
CA ALA A 338 34.58 19.87 9.17
C ALA A 338 35.87 19.62 9.98
N LYS A 339 35.78 19.01 11.19
CA LYS A 339 36.89 18.68 12.06
C LYS A 339 37.85 17.68 11.42
N ASN A 340 37.36 16.77 10.59
CA ASN A 340 38.16 15.81 9.85
C ASN A 340 38.58 16.30 8.46
N GLY A 341 38.36 17.58 8.12
CA GLY A 341 38.81 18.23 6.90
C GLY A 341 38.03 17.86 5.65
N TYR A 342 36.79 17.34 5.79
CA TYR A 342 35.97 17.02 4.63
C TYR A 342 35.18 18.23 4.15
N ASN A 343 35.22 18.46 2.83
CA ASN A 343 34.31 19.39 2.17
C ASN A 343 33.01 18.66 1.79
N ILE A 344 31.89 19.23 2.24
CA ILE A 344 30.52 18.71 1.91
C ILE A 344 30.10 19.38 0.61
N SER A 345 29.90 18.60 -0.45
CA SER A 345 29.43 19.10 -1.75
C SER A 345 27.90 19.15 -1.84
N ASP A 346 27.21 18.22 -1.18
CA ASP A 346 25.75 18.23 -1.06
C ASP A 346 25.30 17.56 0.24
N LEU A 347 24.15 18.01 0.78
CA LEU A 347 23.58 17.47 2.00
C LEU A 347 22.05 17.54 1.96
N THR A 348 21.44 16.41 2.17
CA THR A 348 20.00 16.34 2.39
C THR A 348 19.68 15.70 3.74
N ASN A 349 18.91 16.41 4.56
CA ASN A 349 18.34 15.86 5.79
C ASN A 349 16.82 15.89 5.72
N LYS A 350 16.20 14.76 6.06
CA LYS A 350 14.74 14.63 6.14
C LYS A 350 14.38 13.98 7.47
N SER A 351 13.19 14.31 7.98
CA SER A 351 12.65 13.72 9.22
C SER A 351 11.23 13.20 9.03
N LYS A 352 10.90 12.17 9.80
CA LYS A 352 9.57 11.57 9.88
C LYS A 352 9.35 11.15 11.33
N ALA A 353 8.44 11.84 12.02
CA ALA A 353 8.21 11.65 13.46
C ALA A 353 9.52 11.73 14.27
N SER A 354 9.86 10.68 15.01
CA SER A 354 11.05 10.60 15.88
C SER A 354 12.34 10.20 15.15
N ARG A 355 12.30 9.91 13.85
CA ARG A 355 13.44 9.43 13.04
C ARG A 355 13.82 10.45 11.99
N ALA A 356 15.10 10.49 11.68
CA ALA A 356 15.66 11.31 10.61
C ALA A 356 16.72 10.55 9.83
N TYR A 357 16.96 10.99 8.63
CA TYR A 357 17.95 10.46 7.72
C TYR A 357 18.71 11.59 7.06
N THR A 358 20.02 11.54 7.15
CA THR A 358 20.92 12.51 6.51
C THR A 358 21.78 11.78 5.49
N LEU A 359 21.80 12.29 4.26
CA LEU A 359 22.66 11.82 3.18
C LEU A 359 23.61 12.95 2.82
N ILE A 360 24.91 12.67 2.78
CA ILE A 360 25.97 13.66 2.59
C ILE A 360 26.94 13.20 1.52
N ASP A 361 27.15 14.05 0.53
CA ASP A 361 28.16 13.88 -0.52
C ASP A 361 29.43 14.67 -0.17
N ILE A 362 30.58 14.02 -0.32
CA ILE A 362 31.91 14.58 -0.02
C ILE A 362 32.89 14.33 -1.18
N GLU A 363 33.86 15.22 -1.34
CA GLU A 363 34.82 15.19 -2.46
C GLU A 363 35.91 14.13 -2.33
N SER A 364 35.97 13.39 -1.21
CA SER A 364 36.91 12.32 -0.96
C SER A 364 36.29 11.17 -0.19
N LYS A 365 36.93 10.00 -0.19
CA LYS A 365 36.42 8.81 0.52
C LYS A 365 36.37 9.05 2.04
N ALA A 366 35.27 8.63 2.67
CA ALA A 366 35.12 8.72 4.12
C ALA A 366 36.14 7.79 4.83
N SER A 367 36.82 8.30 5.86
CA SER A 367 37.75 7.51 6.68
C SER A 367 36.99 6.76 7.79
N GLU A 368 37.56 5.66 8.27
CA GLU A 368 37.01 4.93 9.45
C GLU A 368 36.91 5.86 10.67
N LYS A 369 37.87 6.75 10.88
CA LYS A 369 37.85 7.75 11.95
C LYS A 369 36.59 8.63 11.90
N LEU A 370 36.22 9.11 10.72
CA LEU A 370 34.96 9.89 10.57
C LEU A 370 33.75 9.06 10.90
N VAL A 371 33.71 7.81 10.46
CA VAL A 371 32.60 6.88 10.75
C VAL A 371 32.46 6.62 12.25
N ASP A 372 33.59 6.41 12.97
CA ASP A 372 33.60 6.22 14.41
C ASP A 372 33.13 7.47 15.16
N GLU A 373 33.60 8.66 14.76
CA GLU A 373 33.15 9.92 15.38
C GLU A 373 31.63 10.18 15.13
N LEU A 374 31.12 9.85 13.95
CA LEU A 374 29.69 9.96 13.66
C LEU A 374 28.87 8.96 14.47
N ASN A 375 29.32 7.71 14.59
CA ASN A 375 28.63 6.70 15.41
C ASN A 375 28.66 7.03 16.93
N ALA A 376 29.61 7.82 17.38
CA ALA A 376 29.72 8.26 18.78
C ALA A 376 28.75 9.41 19.13
N ILE A 377 28.09 10.04 18.16
CA ILE A 377 27.11 11.12 18.40
C ILE A 377 25.84 10.50 19.01
N ASP A 378 25.46 10.98 20.20
CA ASP A 378 24.22 10.54 20.83
C ASP A 378 23.00 10.80 19.92
N GLY A 379 22.20 9.75 19.72
CA GLY A 379 21.06 9.78 18.81
C GLY A 379 21.33 9.30 17.40
N VAL A 380 22.60 9.05 17.01
CA VAL A 380 22.91 8.32 15.78
C VAL A 380 22.60 6.83 15.99
N LEU A 381 21.89 6.24 15.04
CA LEU A 381 21.47 4.84 15.05
C LEU A 381 22.39 3.97 14.20
N LYS A 382 22.77 4.45 13.04
CA LYS A 382 23.67 3.75 12.11
C LYS A 382 24.31 4.72 11.13
N VAL A 383 25.59 4.52 10.86
CA VAL A 383 26.34 5.21 9.80
C VAL A 383 26.71 4.20 8.71
N ARG A 384 26.54 4.59 7.46
CA ARG A 384 26.92 3.77 6.30
C ARG A 384 27.78 4.61 5.36
N VAL A 385 28.90 4.08 4.95
CA VAL A 385 29.65 4.58 3.79
C VAL A 385 29.05 3.90 2.56
N ILE A 386 28.50 4.70 1.66
CA ILE A 386 27.90 4.23 0.41
C ILE A 386 28.98 4.12 -0.68
N LYS A 387 29.85 5.16 -0.77
CA LYS A 387 30.93 5.22 -1.76
C LYS A 387 32.18 5.84 -1.14
#